data_93d7d6c428b45eb8d3176fed4a48f17c
#
_entry.id   93d7d6c428b45eb8d3176fed4a48f17c
#
_cell.length_a   1.000
_cell.length_b   1.000
_cell.length_c   1.000
_cell.angle_alpha   90.00
_cell.angle_beta   90.00
_cell.angle_gamma   90.00
#
_symmetry.space_group_name_H-M   'P 1'
#
loop_
_entity.id
_entity.type
_entity.pdbx_description
1 polymer ?
#
loop_
_entity_poly.entity_id
_entity_poly.type
_entity_poly.pdbx_seq_one_letter_code
_entity_poly.pdbx_strand_id
1 'polypeptide(L)'
;MKHSILSLFVILLLSCSQSNFEKRNKEINFSNDLINLSNWMTGSFSSSNQSLQDSSFFDINLEMVRIWNDRTDAIWLYVEQASSKRLNSPYRQRIYRLAQKEDQFFSKVYELKNKNDFIGAYNSIKLFNSIDVNDLIEREGCTVTMYQNSTHFTGSTKDKECKSLLFGATYATSEVEIFQDKILSWDRGYDSDDIQVWGSEDGPYIFQLVSKNN
;
A
#
# COMPACT_ATOMS: atom_id res chain seq x y z
N MET A 1 43.80 35.46 -74.31
CA MET A 1 42.52 35.63 -73.58
C MET A 1 42.24 34.38 -72.82
N LYS A 2 42.43 34.45 -71.47
CA LYS A 2 42.29 33.28 -70.56
C LYS A 2 41.00 33.44 -69.84
N HIS A 3 40.02 32.57 -70.04
CA HIS A 3 38.77 32.55 -69.23
C HIS A 3 38.99 31.65 -68.01
N SER A 4 38.96 32.28 -66.85
CA SER A 4 39.01 31.59 -65.58
C SER A 4 37.57 31.20 -65.16
N ILE A 5 37.28 29.92 -65.08
CA ILE A 5 35.98 29.36 -64.60
C ILE A 5 36.11 29.24 -63.11
N LEU A 6 35.38 30.09 -62.39
CA LEU A 6 35.24 30.03 -60.92
C LEU A 6 34.19 28.97 -60.57
N SER A 7 34.64 27.82 -60.05
CA SER A 7 33.78 26.73 -59.61
C SER A 7 33.27 27.05 -58.18
N LEU A 8 31.97 27.33 -58.08
CA LEU A 8 31.30 27.61 -56.82
C LEU A 8 30.97 26.29 -56.12
N PHE A 9 31.74 25.95 -55.11
CA PHE A 9 31.45 24.78 -54.24
C PHE A 9 30.35 25.16 -53.23
N VAL A 10 29.13 24.68 -53.46
CA VAL A 10 28.03 24.80 -52.51
C VAL A 10 28.18 23.68 -51.47
N ILE A 11 28.63 24.04 -50.28
CA ILE A 11 28.67 23.11 -49.14
C ILE A 11 27.27 23.07 -48.54
N LEU A 12 26.52 22.01 -48.80
CA LEU A 12 25.28 21.68 -48.12
C LEU A 12 25.63 21.21 -46.71
N LEU A 13 25.47 22.09 -45.71
CA LEU A 13 25.47 21.73 -44.32
C LEU A 13 24.16 20.97 -44.01
N LEU A 14 24.25 19.65 -44.01
CA LEU A 14 23.24 18.78 -43.43
C LEU A 14 23.25 19.01 -41.90
N SER A 15 22.42 19.93 -41.44
CA SER A 15 22.09 20.07 -40.04
C SER A 15 21.31 18.83 -39.60
N CYS A 16 22.05 17.86 -39.03
CA CYS A 16 21.44 16.73 -38.32
C CYS A 16 20.84 17.27 -37.02
N SER A 17 19.57 17.60 -37.04
CA SER A 17 18.79 17.89 -35.86
C SER A 17 18.75 16.60 -35.04
N GLN A 18 19.67 16.43 -34.11
CA GLN A 18 19.57 15.48 -33.05
C GLN A 18 18.44 15.98 -32.14
N SER A 19 17.22 15.44 -32.33
CA SER A 19 16.17 15.52 -31.36
C SER A 19 16.65 14.74 -30.14
N ASN A 20 17.20 15.44 -29.17
CA ASN A 20 17.42 14.94 -27.83
C ASN A 20 16.07 14.56 -27.28
N PHE A 21 15.74 13.28 -27.39
CA PHE A 21 14.66 12.65 -26.65
C PHE A 21 15.15 12.58 -25.20
N GLU A 22 15.12 13.72 -24.50
CA GLU A 22 15.26 13.75 -23.05
C GLU A 22 14.08 12.94 -22.49
N LYS A 23 14.34 11.65 -22.25
CA LYS A 23 13.54 10.82 -21.38
C LYS A 23 13.62 11.51 -20.02
N ARG A 24 12.68 12.41 -19.75
CA ARG A 24 12.51 13.06 -18.47
C ARG A 24 12.21 11.93 -17.47
N ASN A 25 13.25 11.39 -16.84
CA ASN A 25 13.11 10.53 -15.67
C ASN A 25 12.38 11.41 -14.64
N LYS A 26 11.08 11.21 -14.49
CA LYS A 26 10.31 11.83 -13.44
C LYS A 26 10.84 11.22 -12.14
N GLU A 27 11.76 11.91 -11.47
CA GLU A 27 12.21 11.49 -10.14
C GLU A 27 10.97 11.31 -9.26
N ILE A 28 10.86 10.13 -8.67
CA ILE A 28 9.82 9.81 -7.72
C ILE A 28 10.16 10.59 -6.46
N ASN A 29 9.50 11.73 -6.27
CA ASN A 29 9.77 12.61 -5.13
C ASN A 29 8.63 12.53 -4.11
N PHE A 30 8.54 11.39 -3.41
CA PHE A 30 7.71 11.27 -2.22
C PHE A 30 8.39 11.98 -1.05
N SER A 31 7.61 12.55 -0.14
CA SER A 31 8.17 13.12 1.10
C SER A 31 8.88 12.04 1.92
N ASN A 32 9.85 12.44 2.71
CA ASN A 32 10.53 11.54 3.64
C ASN A 32 9.54 10.87 4.62
N ASP A 33 8.52 11.59 5.05
CA ASP A 33 7.53 11.05 5.99
C ASP A 33 6.63 9.99 5.35
N LEU A 34 6.23 10.17 4.08
CA LEU A 34 5.49 9.13 3.35
C LEU A 34 6.37 7.88 3.09
N ILE A 35 7.65 8.09 2.82
CA ILE A 35 8.62 7.00 2.70
C ILE A 35 8.78 6.27 4.05
N ASN A 36 8.89 7.02 5.16
CA ASN A 36 8.99 6.45 6.50
C ASN A 36 7.74 5.64 6.86
N LEU A 37 6.53 6.20 6.64
CA LEU A 37 5.27 5.48 6.82
C LEU A 37 5.28 4.14 6.07
N SER A 38 5.61 4.18 4.78
CA SER A 38 5.71 2.99 3.95
C SER A 38 6.72 1.98 4.49
N ASN A 39 7.89 2.44 4.91
CA ASN A 39 8.94 1.57 5.47
C ASN A 39 8.53 0.94 6.81
N TRP A 40 7.76 1.66 7.64
CA TRP A 40 7.26 1.11 8.91
C TRP A 40 6.12 0.12 8.69
N MET A 41 5.33 0.31 7.64
CA MET A 41 4.26 -0.62 7.27
C MET A 41 4.78 -1.89 6.58
N THR A 42 5.93 -1.87 5.91
CA THR A 42 6.44 -3.05 5.18
C THR A 42 7.25 -3.99 6.06
N GLY A 43 7.02 -5.29 5.87
CA GLY A 43 7.67 -6.38 6.59
C GLY A 43 6.73 -7.54 6.86
N SER A 44 7.28 -8.55 7.53
CA SER A 44 6.53 -9.66 8.12
C SER A 44 6.29 -9.36 9.59
N PHE A 45 5.04 -9.40 10.01
CA PHE A 45 4.63 -9.10 11.37
C PHE A 45 3.80 -10.26 11.95
N SER A 46 3.78 -10.38 13.29
CA SER A 46 3.02 -11.42 13.99
C SER A 46 2.37 -10.91 15.25
N SER A 47 1.15 -11.39 15.54
CA SER A 47 0.47 -11.20 16.83
C SER A 47 0.72 -12.34 17.83
N SER A 48 1.68 -13.25 17.58
CA SER A 48 1.90 -14.43 18.40
C SER A 48 2.17 -14.09 19.87
N ASN A 49 2.97 -13.05 20.15
CA ASN A 49 3.23 -12.62 21.53
C ASN A 49 1.96 -12.21 22.27
N GLN A 50 1.04 -11.52 21.61
CA GLN A 50 -0.25 -11.15 22.19
C GLN A 50 -1.12 -12.38 22.43
N SER A 51 -1.22 -13.29 21.45
CA SER A 51 -2.04 -14.50 21.56
C SER A 51 -1.54 -15.49 22.63
N LEU A 52 -0.25 -15.46 22.99
CA LEU A 52 0.30 -16.23 24.08
C LEU A 52 -0.05 -15.65 25.47
N GLN A 53 -0.23 -14.34 25.55
CA GLN A 53 -0.57 -13.64 26.79
C GLN A 53 -2.07 -13.55 27.01
N ASP A 54 -2.86 -13.49 25.94
CA ASP A 54 -4.29 -13.34 25.97
C ASP A 54 -4.95 -14.20 24.87
N SER A 55 -5.70 -15.22 25.29
CA SER A 55 -6.36 -16.18 24.40
C SER A 55 -7.56 -15.61 23.63
N SER A 56 -8.01 -14.39 23.91
CA SER A 56 -9.00 -13.67 23.12
C SER A 56 -8.44 -13.24 21.76
N PHE A 57 -7.11 -13.17 21.59
CA PHE A 57 -6.43 -12.85 20.35
C PHE A 57 -5.90 -14.10 19.64
N PHE A 58 -6.10 -14.15 18.32
CA PHE A 58 -5.53 -15.21 17.49
C PHE A 58 -4.07 -14.92 17.13
N ASP A 59 -3.29 -15.99 16.93
CA ASP A 59 -1.97 -15.89 16.34
C ASP A 59 -2.11 -15.70 14.81
N ILE A 60 -1.80 -14.48 14.35
CA ILE A 60 -1.98 -14.00 12.97
C ILE A 60 -0.64 -13.53 12.42
N ASN A 61 -0.33 -13.97 11.20
CA ASN A 61 0.73 -13.38 10.38
C ASN A 61 0.15 -12.26 9.52
N LEU A 62 0.84 -11.12 9.49
CA LEU A 62 0.57 -9.99 8.64
C LEU A 62 1.78 -9.75 7.75
N GLU A 63 1.61 -9.93 6.44
CA GLU A 63 2.63 -9.67 5.43
C GLU A 63 2.29 -8.41 4.66
N MET A 64 3.24 -7.48 4.57
CA MET A 64 3.08 -6.23 3.83
C MET A 64 4.32 -5.96 2.99
N VAL A 65 4.14 -5.85 1.68
CA VAL A 65 5.23 -5.62 0.72
C VAL A 65 4.90 -4.51 -0.26
N ARG A 66 5.91 -3.75 -0.67
CA ARG A 66 5.74 -2.76 -1.74
C ARG A 66 5.61 -3.45 -3.08
N ILE A 67 4.64 -2.97 -3.87
CA ILE A 67 4.38 -3.38 -5.25
C ILE A 67 4.45 -2.16 -6.16
N TRP A 68 4.62 -2.37 -7.48
CA TRP A 68 4.64 -1.30 -8.49
C TRP A 68 5.61 -0.16 -8.12
N ASN A 69 6.86 -0.52 -7.79
CA ASN A 69 7.87 0.41 -7.28
C ASN A 69 8.27 1.53 -8.25
N ASP A 70 7.92 1.41 -9.53
CA ASP A 70 8.14 2.38 -10.60
C ASP A 70 7.02 3.46 -10.69
N ARG A 71 5.93 3.30 -9.94
CA ARG A 71 4.84 4.28 -9.92
C ARG A 71 5.23 5.53 -9.14
N THR A 72 4.75 6.67 -9.65
CA THR A 72 5.04 8.01 -9.11
C THR A 72 3.80 8.72 -8.54
N ASP A 73 2.63 8.07 -8.62
CA ASP A 73 1.36 8.65 -8.17
C ASP A 73 1.07 8.38 -6.69
N ALA A 74 1.64 7.30 -6.16
CA ALA A 74 1.48 6.85 -4.78
C ALA A 74 2.48 5.74 -4.45
N ILE A 75 2.59 5.36 -3.18
CA ILE A 75 3.24 4.13 -2.74
C ILE A 75 2.17 3.06 -2.59
N TRP A 76 2.38 1.90 -3.21
CA TRP A 76 1.43 0.81 -3.23
C TRP A 76 1.95 -0.39 -2.45
N LEU A 77 1.09 -0.94 -1.58
CA LEU A 77 1.42 -2.10 -0.76
C LEU A 77 0.43 -3.23 -1.02
N TYR A 78 0.93 -4.45 -1.12
CA TYR A 78 0.11 -5.64 -0.95
C TYR A 78 0.11 -6.04 0.52
N VAL A 79 -1.05 -6.44 1.01
CA VAL A 79 -1.28 -6.83 2.40
C VAL A 79 -1.98 -8.17 2.44
N GLU A 80 -1.42 -9.11 3.19
CA GLU A 80 -2.01 -10.43 3.41
C GLU A 80 -2.04 -10.75 4.89
N GLN A 81 -3.20 -11.23 5.39
CA GLN A 81 -3.36 -11.71 6.76
C GLN A 81 -3.87 -13.15 6.76
N ALA A 82 -3.19 -13.99 7.50
CA ALA A 82 -3.55 -15.39 7.69
C ALA A 82 -3.31 -15.84 9.14
N SER A 83 -4.08 -16.81 9.60
CA SER A 83 -3.70 -17.53 10.83
C SER A 83 -2.34 -18.20 10.63
N SER A 84 -1.46 -18.15 11.62
CA SER A 84 -0.13 -18.79 11.62
C SER A 84 -0.21 -20.29 11.27
N LYS A 85 -1.33 -20.94 11.59
CA LYS A 85 -1.60 -22.35 11.32
C LYS A 85 -2.09 -22.63 9.90
N ARG A 86 -2.48 -21.60 9.12
CA ARG A 86 -3.09 -21.74 7.77
C ARG A 86 -2.65 -20.63 6.83
N LEU A 87 -1.35 -20.49 6.61
CA LEU A 87 -0.77 -19.45 5.76
C LEU A 87 -1.26 -19.52 4.29
N ASN A 88 -1.58 -20.71 3.79
CA ASN A 88 -2.11 -20.90 2.44
C ASN A 88 -3.61 -20.58 2.30
N SER A 89 -4.25 -20.08 3.35
CA SER A 89 -5.67 -19.71 3.37
C SER A 89 -5.86 -18.36 4.06
N PRO A 90 -5.34 -17.29 3.46
CA PRO A 90 -5.47 -15.95 4.03
C PRO A 90 -6.94 -15.54 4.08
N TYR A 91 -7.36 -14.96 5.19
CA TYR A 91 -8.71 -14.44 5.35
C TYR A 91 -8.83 -13.00 4.82
N ARG A 92 -7.69 -12.28 4.71
CA ARG A 92 -7.64 -10.92 4.18
C ARG A 92 -6.49 -10.76 3.19
N GLN A 93 -6.80 -10.25 2.01
CA GLN A 93 -5.85 -9.79 1.01
C GLN A 93 -6.32 -8.41 0.52
N ARG A 94 -5.44 -7.41 0.55
CA ARG A 94 -5.76 -6.02 0.18
C ARG A 94 -4.58 -5.39 -0.56
N ILE A 95 -4.91 -4.37 -1.34
CA ILE A 95 -3.92 -3.42 -1.85
C ILE A 95 -4.17 -2.09 -1.13
N TYR A 96 -3.11 -1.51 -0.57
CA TYR A 96 -3.16 -0.19 0.02
C TYR A 96 -2.44 0.81 -0.87
N ARG A 97 -3.08 1.95 -1.08
CA ARG A 97 -2.49 3.08 -1.80
C ARG A 97 -2.18 4.18 -0.78
N LEU A 98 -0.91 4.39 -0.51
CA LEU A 98 -0.44 5.42 0.41
C LEU A 98 -0.17 6.71 -0.36
N ALA A 99 -0.74 7.80 0.11
CA ALA A 99 -0.53 9.15 -0.41
C ALA A 99 -0.45 10.15 0.74
N GLN A 100 0.14 11.31 0.49
CA GLN A 100 0.19 12.43 1.43
C GLN A 100 -0.39 13.66 0.79
N LYS A 101 -1.11 14.44 1.59
CA LYS A 101 -1.55 15.79 1.26
C LYS A 101 -1.35 16.65 2.50
N GLU A 102 -0.48 17.65 2.41
CA GLU A 102 -0.09 18.48 3.54
C GLU A 102 0.48 17.60 4.68
N ASP A 103 -0.07 17.69 5.89
CA ASP A 103 0.30 16.92 7.08
C ASP A 103 -0.50 15.62 7.25
N GLN A 104 -1.39 15.30 6.31
CA GLN A 104 -2.24 14.11 6.36
C GLN A 104 -1.72 13.01 5.43
N PHE A 105 -1.78 11.77 5.92
CA PHE A 105 -1.47 10.56 5.16
C PHE A 105 -2.74 9.76 4.95
N PHE A 106 -2.92 9.24 3.75
CA PHE A 106 -4.10 8.50 3.35
C PHE A 106 -3.70 7.09 2.92
N SER A 107 -4.32 6.09 3.54
CA SER A 107 -4.25 4.70 3.10
C SER A 107 -5.59 4.31 2.50
N LYS A 108 -5.72 4.42 1.17
CA LYS A 108 -6.89 3.90 0.46
C LYS A 108 -6.80 2.39 0.33
N VAL A 109 -7.93 1.72 0.48
CA VAL A 109 -8.03 0.27 0.49
C VAL A 109 -8.70 -0.24 -0.78
N TYR A 110 -8.08 -1.25 -1.40
CA TYR A 110 -8.61 -1.92 -2.58
C TYR A 110 -8.66 -3.43 -2.37
N GLU A 111 -9.58 -4.09 -3.08
CA GLU A 111 -9.67 -5.52 -3.21
C GLU A 111 -9.14 -5.99 -4.57
N LEU A 112 -8.58 -7.19 -4.59
CA LEU A 112 -8.22 -7.91 -5.79
C LEU A 112 -9.46 -8.65 -6.34
N LYS A 113 -9.75 -8.53 -7.65
CA LYS A 113 -10.85 -9.26 -8.29
C LYS A 113 -10.68 -10.77 -8.13
N ASN A 114 -9.47 -11.28 -8.34
CA ASN A 114 -9.12 -12.70 -8.27
C ASN A 114 -8.09 -12.93 -7.15
N LYS A 115 -8.48 -12.66 -5.91
CA LYS A 115 -7.56 -12.70 -4.75
C LYS A 115 -6.82 -14.03 -4.58
N ASN A 116 -7.41 -15.16 -5.01
CA ASN A 116 -6.78 -16.48 -4.86
C ASN A 116 -5.51 -16.64 -5.70
N ASP A 117 -5.37 -15.90 -6.80
CA ASP A 117 -4.17 -15.92 -7.65
C ASP A 117 -2.97 -15.23 -6.98
N PHE A 118 -3.22 -14.52 -5.87
CA PHE A 118 -2.24 -13.74 -5.13
C PHE A 118 -1.94 -14.28 -3.73
N ILE A 119 -2.36 -15.50 -3.39
CA ILE A 119 -2.01 -16.12 -2.11
C ILE A 119 -0.50 -16.28 -2.03
N GLY A 120 0.14 -15.73 -0.97
CA GLY A 120 1.59 -15.75 -0.79
C GLY A 120 2.37 -14.85 -1.74
N ALA A 121 1.71 -13.91 -2.46
CA ALA A 121 2.34 -13.04 -3.43
C ALA A 121 3.37 -12.06 -2.81
N TYR A 122 3.38 -11.91 -1.50
CA TYR A 122 4.45 -11.19 -0.80
C TYR A 122 5.84 -11.80 -1.02
N ASN A 123 5.92 -13.09 -1.36
CA ASN A 123 7.17 -13.76 -1.75
C ASN A 123 7.56 -13.53 -3.22
N SER A 124 6.66 -13.00 -4.06
CA SER A 124 6.88 -12.81 -5.49
C SER A 124 6.09 -11.63 -6.04
N ILE A 125 6.57 -10.43 -5.76
CA ILE A 125 5.90 -9.18 -6.18
C ILE A 125 5.73 -9.05 -7.70
N LYS A 126 6.47 -9.85 -8.50
CA LYS A 126 6.32 -9.89 -9.96
C LYS A 126 4.93 -10.33 -10.42
N LEU A 127 4.17 -11.05 -9.57
CA LEU A 127 2.78 -11.42 -9.86
C LEU A 127 1.90 -10.19 -10.11
N PHE A 128 2.20 -9.08 -9.45
CA PHE A 128 1.46 -7.82 -9.63
C PHE A 128 1.70 -7.13 -10.97
N ASN A 129 2.67 -7.58 -11.78
CA ASN A 129 2.88 -7.09 -13.15
C ASN A 129 1.78 -7.57 -14.12
N SER A 130 0.96 -8.55 -13.72
CA SER A 130 -0.17 -9.07 -14.52
C SER A 130 -1.45 -8.27 -14.37
N ILE A 131 -1.50 -7.32 -13.45
CA ILE A 131 -2.64 -6.46 -13.17
C ILE A 131 -2.20 -5.00 -13.04
N ASP A 132 -3.18 -4.09 -13.14
CA ASP A 132 -2.97 -2.68 -12.84
C ASP A 132 -4.06 -2.13 -11.91
N VAL A 133 -4.04 -0.82 -11.65
CA VAL A 133 -4.99 -0.16 -10.74
C VAL A 133 -6.45 -0.29 -11.21
N ASN A 134 -6.71 -0.38 -12.53
CA ASN A 134 -8.06 -0.52 -13.07
C ASN A 134 -8.65 -1.93 -12.83
N ASP A 135 -7.78 -2.89 -12.48
CA ASP A 135 -8.21 -4.25 -12.10
C ASP A 135 -8.58 -4.36 -10.63
N LEU A 136 -8.36 -3.31 -9.85
CA LEU A 136 -8.70 -3.26 -8.44
C LEU A 136 -10.13 -2.77 -8.23
N ILE A 137 -10.71 -3.14 -7.08
CA ILE A 137 -12.00 -2.66 -6.61
C ILE A 137 -11.75 -1.78 -5.39
N GLU A 138 -11.99 -0.47 -5.50
CA GLU A 138 -11.86 0.45 -4.36
C GLU A 138 -12.91 0.14 -3.30
N ARG A 139 -12.49 0.08 -2.05
CA ARG A 139 -13.39 0.04 -0.91
C ARG A 139 -13.73 1.46 -0.47
N GLU A 140 -14.74 2.01 -1.13
CA GLU A 140 -15.19 3.38 -0.86
C GLU A 140 -15.52 3.58 0.62
N GLY A 141 -15.14 4.74 1.18
CA GLY A 141 -15.32 5.08 2.59
C GLY A 141 -14.36 4.38 3.56
N CYS A 142 -13.54 3.41 3.09
CA CYS A 142 -12.60 2.68 3.95
C CYS A 142 -11.18 3.27 3.98
N THR A 143 -11.01 4.51 3.52
CA THR A 143 -9.71 5.19 3.61
C THR A 143 -9.37 5.47 5.07
N VAL A 144 -8.20 5.04 5.52
CA VAL A 144 -7.63 5.43 6.80
C VAL A 144 -6.89 6.74 6.61
N THR A 145 -7.30 7.78 7.34
CA THR A 145 -6.59 9.06 7.40
C THR A 145 -5.69 9.05 8.62
N MET A 146 -4.40 9.31 8.41
CA MET A 146 -3.39 9.24 9.46
C MET A 146 -2.65 10.56 9.60
N TYR A 147 -2.11 10.77 10.80
CA TYR A 147 -1.24 11.89 11.16
C TYR A 147 0.03 11.34 11.80
N GLN A 148 1.14 12.01 11.59
CA GLN A 148 2.40 11.70 12.26
C GLN A 148 2.50 12.52 13.55
N ASN A 149 2.83 11.85 14.65
CA ASN A 149 3.33 12.50 15.86
C ASN A 149 4.84 12.25 16.01
N SER A 150 5.42 12.59 17.16
CA SER A 150 6.87 12.47 17.40
C SER A 150 7.39 11.02 17.38
N THR A 151 6.54 10.01 17.55
CA THR A 151 6.94 8.61 17.77
C THR A 151 6.32 7.62 16.81
N HIS A 152 5.15 7.92 16.22
CA HIS A 152 4.41 6.99 15.36
C HIS A 152 3.40 7.74 14.47
N PHE A 153 2.80 7.02 13.53
CA PHE A 153 1.61 7.46 12.80
C PHE A 153 0.38 6.88 13.47
N THR A 154 -0.67 7.69 13.60
CA THR A 154 -1.96 7.26 14.13
C THR A 154 -3.09 7.71 13.22
N GLY A 155 -4.14 6.91 13.09
CA GLY A 155 -5.26 7.27 12.24
C GLY A 155 -6.42 6.29 12.29
N SER A 156 -7.49 6.68 11.59
CA SER A 156 -8.71 5.89 11.53
C SER A 156 -9.47 6.09 10.21
N THR A 157 -10.41 5.19 9.96
CA THR A 157 -11.50 5.44 8.99
C THR A 157 -12.42 6.52 9.53
N LYS A 158 -13.12 7.19 8.62
CA LYS A 158 -14.05 8.26 8.99
C LYS A 158 -15.43 7.66 9.31
N ASP A 159 -15.91 7.90 10.53
CA ASP A 159 -17.27 7.59 10.99
C ASP A 159 -17.78 6.20 10.53
N LYS A 160 -18.97 6.16 9.92
CA LYS A 160 -19.65 4.96 9.41
C LYS A 160 -19.52 4.82 7.87
N GLU A 161 -18.52 5.50 7.25
CA GLU A 161 -18.42 5.55 5.79
C GLU A 161 -17.95 4.24 5.16
N CYS A 162 -17.13 3.44 5.88
CA CYS A 162 -16.62 2.17 5.37
C CYS A 162 -17.71 1.08 5.41
N LYS A 163 -18.40 0.87 4.30
CA LYS A 163 -19.46 -0.16 4.21
C LYS A 163 -18.89 -1.57 4.37
N SER A 164 -19.61 -2.40 5.12
CA SER A 164 -19.28 -3.81 5.36
C SER A 164 -20.57 -4.64 5.39
N LEU A 165 -20.50 -5.86 4.83
CA LEU A 165 -21.58 -6.85 4.91
C LEU A 165 -21.09 -8.10 5.65
N LEU A 166 -19.89 -8.06 6.23
CA LEU A 166 -19.28 -9.20 6.89
C LEU A 166 -20.01 -9.47 8.22
N PHE A 167 -20.46 -10.71 8.41
CA PHE A 167 -21.12 -11.17 9.64
C PHE A 167 -22.29 -10.31 10.13
N GLY A 168 -23.04 -9.70 9.20
CA GLY A 168 -24.19 -8.86 9.52
C GLY A 168 -23.86 -7.39 9.79
N ALA A 169 -22.60 -6.99 9.65
CA ALA A 169 -22.24 -5.58 9.74
C ALA A 169 -22.87 -4.75 8.62
N THR A 170 -23.15 -3.49 8.89
CA THR A 170 -23.54 -2.46 7.92
C THR A 170 -22.37 -1.53 7.59
N TYR A 171 -21.47 -1.35 8.55
CA TYR A 171 -20.23 -0.61 8.38
C TYR A 171 -19.11 -1.20 9.23
N ALA A 172 -17.88 -0.79 8.93
CA ALA A 172 -16.69 -1.11 9.70
C ALA A 172 -15.93 0.14 10.10
N THR A 173 -15.17 0.05 11.17
CA THR A 173 -14.17 1.04 11.58
C THR A 173 -12.79 0.38 11.60
N SER A 174 -11.77 1.17 11.33
CA SER A 174 -10.38 0.76 11.48
C SER A 174 -9.63 1.87 12.19
N GLU A 175 -8.94 1.55 13.28
CA GLU A 175 -8.02 2.42 13.99
C GLU A 175 -6.63 1.81 13.93
N VAL A 176 -5.61 2.62 13.66
CA VAL A 176 -4.24 2.15 13.52
C VAL A 176 -3.25 3.04 14.24
N GLU A 177 -2.21 2.40 14.80
CA GLU A 177 -0.99 3.05 15.22
C GLU A 177 0.18 2.32 14.59
N ILE A 178 1.06 3.04 13.90
CA ILE A 178 2.15 2.46 13.10
C ILE A 178 3.47 2.97 13.65
N PHE A 179 4.20 2.08 14.31
CA PHE A 179 5.53 2.31 14.87
C PHE A 179 6.60 1.69 13.96
N GLN A 180 7.84 1.98 14.24
CA GLN A 180 8.97 1.43 13.47
C GLN A 180 9.08 -0.10 13.59
N ASP A 181 8.64 -0.68 14.71
CA ASP A 181 8.80 -2.07 15.09
C ASP A 181 7.50 -2.84 15.30
N LYS A 182 6.35 -2.16 15.21
CA LYS A 182 5.03 -2.79 15.39
C LYS A 182 3.92 -1.99 14.75
N ILE A 183 2.79 -2.66 14.52
CA ILE A 183 1.53 -2.06 14.07
C ILE A 183 0.44 -2.49 15.04
N LEU A 184 -0.31 -1.51 15.58
CA LEU A 184 -1.57 -1.76 16.25
C LEU A 184 -2.70 -1.55 15.25
N SER A 185 -3.62 -2.51 15.14
CA SER A 185 -4.76 -2.43 14.23
C SER A 185 -6.03 -2.90 14.93
N TRP A 186 -7.02 -2.05 14.99
CA TRP A 186 -8.31 -2.34 15.58
C TRP A 186 -9.44 -2.20 14.56
N ASP A 187 -9.72 -3.31 13.89
CA ASP A 187 -10.78 -3.41 12.90
C ASP A 187 -12.03 -3.99 13.55
N ARG A 188 -13.16 -3.29 13.45
CA ARG A 188 -14.46 -3.68 14.04
C ARG A 188 -15.59 -3.48 13.05
N GLY A 189 -16.57 -4.35 13.07
CA GLY A 189 -17.79 -4.20 12.28
C GLY A 189 -19.00 -4.02 13.16
N TYR A 190 -19.92 -3.18 12.72
CA TYR A 190 -21.12 -2.80 13.45
C TYR A 190 -22.37 -3.00 12.58
N ASP A 191 -23.46 -3.43 13.19
CA ASP A 191 -24.76 -3.52 12.52
C ASP A 191 -25.45 -2.13 12.41
N SER A 192 -26.73 -2.12 12.03
CA SER A 192 -27.53 -0.89 11.91
C SER A 192 -27.83 -0.20 13.24
N ASP A 193 -27.77 -0.93 14.35
CA ASP A 193 -28.05 -0.44 15.69
C ASP A 193 -26.77 -0.07 16.46
N ASP A 194 -25.62 -0.01 15.76
CA ASP A 194 -24.29 0.26 16.28
C ASP A 194 -23.77 -0.81 17.26
N ILE A 195 -24.29 -2.03 17.16
CA ILE A 195 -23.80 -3.16 17.95
C ILE A 195 -22.62 -3.78 17.21
N GLN A 196 -21.49 -3.98 17.90
CA GLN A 196 -20.33 -4.65 17.31
C GLN A 196 -20.67 -6.13 17.03
N VAL A 197 -20.52 -6.55 15.77
CA VAL A 197 -20.82 -7.92 15.33
C VAL A 197 -19.55 -8.72 14.95
N TRP A 198 -18.41 -8.04 14.78
CA TRP A 198 -17.11 -8.68 14.61
C TRP A 198 -15.96 -7.73 14.99
N GLY A 199 -14.78 -8.30 15.16
CA GLY A 199 -13.56 -7.64 15.62
C GLY A 199 -13.30 -7.95 17.09
N SER A 200 -12.10 -7.63 17.58
CA SER A 200 -11.76 -7.79 18.99
C SER A 200 -12.53 -6.78 19.84
N GLU A 201 -13.08 -7.23 20.98
CA GLU A 201 -13.70 -6.39 21.99
C GLU A 201 -12.67 -5.87 23.01
N ASP A 202 -11.54 -6.56 23.16
CA ASP A 202 -10.51 -6.32 24.18
C ASP A 202 -9.42 -5.33 23.72
N GLY A 203 -9.54 -4.76 22.51
CA GLY A 203 -8.60 -3.77 21.97
C GLY A 203 -7.96 -4.17 20.64
N PRO A 204 -6.93 -3.43 20.21
CA PRO A 204 -6.27 -3.67 18.94
C PRO A 204 -5.42 -4.94 18.93
N TYR A 205 -5.29 -5.57 17.76
CA TYR A 205 -4.22 -6.51 17.50
C TYR A 205 -2.87 -5.79 17.51
N ILE A 206 -1.87 -6.40 18.15
CA ILE A 206 -0.50 -5.92 18.21
C ILE A 206 0.35 -6.81 17.32
N PHE A 207 0.68 -6.33 16.13
CA PHE A 207 1.53 -7.01 15.18
C PHE A 207 2.98 -6.56 15.37
N GLN A 208 3.81 -7.38 15.98
CA GLN A 208 5.22 -7.09 16.14
C GLN A 208 6.00 -7.44 14.88
N LEU A 209 6.98 -6.61 14.51
CA LEU A 209 7.86 -6.85 13.37
C LEU A 209 8.72 -8.08 13.65
N VAL A 210 8.66 -9.05 12.74
CA VAL A 210 9.49 -10.29 12.76
C VAL A 210 10.69 -10.11 11.85
N SER A 211 10.46 -9.61 10.63
CA SER A 211 11.53 -9.35 9.66
C SER A 211 11.15 -8.26 8.67
N LYS A 212 12.14 -7.53 8.17
CA LYS A 212 11.96 -6.64 7.02
C LYS A 212 12.09 -7.45 5.74
N ASN A 213 11.20 -7.16 4.79
CA ASN A 213 11.32 -7.70 3.44
C ASN A 213 12.47 -6.98 2.73
N ASN A 214 13.46 -7.71 2.24
CA ASN A 214 14.59 -7.18 1.46
C ASN A 214 14.19 -6.86 0.03
#